data_7aac881729da0f2b7025d18885a926c6
#
_entry.id   7aac881729da0f2b7025d18885a926c6
#
_cell.length_a   1.000
_cell.length_b   1.000
_cell.length_c   1.000
_cell.angle_alpha   90.00
_cell.angle_beta   90.00
_cell.angle_gamma   90.00
#
_symmetry.space_group_name_H-M   'P 1'
#
loop_
_entity.id
_entity.type
_entity.pdbx_description
1 polymer ?
#
loop_
_entity_poly.entity_id
_entity_poly.type
_entity_poly.pdbx_seq_one_letter_code
_entity_poly.pdbx_strand_id
1 'polypeptide(L)'
;MAEIKLKKREEMDPAYCWDLSSLFGSDEEFEKTEQELAKKIEAFRAKQGTMKESAEALYDVLSGLDDISRVFSSLYVYASQKYHQDMGNQKYQGYAGKMDSMMAVLADASSFVEPEILELDEETVTEFEKAYEPLRLYDRILKENFRKKEHILSPEMEAVLAKAGEMASSPDQIFSAFSNADLRFQPVTDEEENQVPLSHGTFVGFLQSKDRRVRKEAFEKYYAEYEKHKNMLAATFGANLKQAAFFADVRKYPSALAASLDGGNIPVLVYDKLLEAIHAKMPAMYRYVALRKKLLGVDELHMYDVYVSLTKEYEQKYTYEQAIEIVKKALAVLGDDYVALLDKGFSERWVDVYENEGKKSGAYSWGSYDSHPYVLMSFNGNIDSVFTLAHEMGHSLHSWYSNHTQPFTYAEYRLFVAEVASTCNEALLIRYLLKHAKEKEEKIFLLNYFLDQFKGTVFRQTMFAEFEKRIHEKMAEEGTLTADGISELYLSINKEYFGPDMISDPQIALEWARIPHFYTPFYVYQYATGFSAAIAISSKVLAGEPGIVEKYKQFLSGGCSMDPIDLLKICGVDMTKPEPVEEALDVFASYVEELEKLTAEA
;
A
#
# COMPACT_ATOMS: atom_id res chain seq x y z
N MET A 1 18.59 -25.90 -25.32
CA MET A 1 17.72 -26.00 -24.12
C MET A 1 16.29 -25.95 -24.62
N ALA A 2 15.42 -26.88 -24.22
CA ALA A 2 13.99 -26.75 -24.55
C ALA A 2 13.49 -25.49 -23.85
N GLU A 3 12.82 -24.62 -24.58
CA GLU A 3 12.15 -23.44 -24.06
C GLU A 3 11.13 -23.94 -23.01
N ILE A 4 11.35 -23.61 -21.73
CA ILE A 4 10.37 -23.89 -20.66
C ILE A 4 9.24 -22.90 -20.87
N LYS A 5 8.17 -23.34 -21.54
CA LYS A 5 7.01 -22.54 -21.83
C LYS A 5 6.06 -22.59 -20.63
N LEU A 6 5.55 -21.42 -20.18
CA LEU A 6 4.48 -21.38 -19.18
C LEU A 6 3.23 -22.11 -19.70
N LYS A 7 2.52 -22.76 -18.80
CA LYS A 7 1.22 -23.38 -19.12
C LYS A 7 0.21 -22.28 -19.45
N LYS A 8 -0.69 -22.58 -20.37
CA LYS A 8 -1.83 -21.73 -20.62
C LYS A 8 -2.86 -21.84 -19.49
N ARG A 9 -3.76 -20.87 -19.38
CA ARG A 9 -4.80 -20.86 -18.35
C ARG A 9 -5.65 -22.13 -18.33
N GLU A 10 -6.05 -22.63 -19.49
CA GLU A 10 -6.84 -23.87 -19.62
C GLU A 10 -6.09 -25.16 -19.26
N GLU A 11 -4.77 -25.12 -19.16
CA GLU A 11 -3.91 -26.25 -18.79
C GLU A 11 -3.60 -26.28 -17.27
N MET A 12 -4.06 -25.25 -16.53
CA MET A 12 -3.85 -25.18 -15.09
C MET A 12 -4.78 -26.15 -14.37
N ASP A 13 -4.27 -26.77 -13.30
CA ASP A 13 -5.10 -27.61 -12.43
C ASP A 13 -6.14 -26.73 -11.70
N PRO A 14 -7.45 -27.01 -11.87
CA PRO A 14 -8.50 -26.24 -11.21
C PRO A 14 -8.39 -26.17 -9.68
N ALA A 15 -7.73 -27.15 -9.05
CA ALA A 15 -7.51 -27.14 -7.60
C ALA A 15 -6.66 -25.94 -7.12
N TYR A 16 -5.82 -25.38 -8.00
CA TYR A 16 -4.96 -24.24 -7.72
C TYR A 16 -5.42 -22.95 -8.42
N CYS A 17 -6.64 -22.94 -8.92
CA CYS A 17 -7.26 -21.78 -9.52
C CYS A 17 -8.39 -21.27 -8.61
N TRP A 18 -8.55 -19.99 -8.49
CA TRP A 18 -9.69 -19.39 -7.77
C TRP A 18 -11.04 -19.76 -8.41
N ASP A 19 -12.10 -19.75 -7.59
CA ASP A 19 -13.47 -20.00 -8.03
C ASP A 19 -14.31 -18.74 -8.00
N LEU A 20 -14.52 -18.12 -9.14
CA LEU A 20 -15.25 -16.86 -9.27
C LEU A 20 -16.79 -17.02 -9.25
N SER A 21 -17.30 -18.23 -9.05
CA SER A 21 -18.74 -18.50 -9.08
C SER A 21 -19.54 -17.80 -7.99
N SER A 22 -18.88 -17.37 -6.90
CA SER A 22 -19.55 -16.56 -5.87
C SER A 22 -19.84 -15.11 -6.31
N LEU A 23 -19.19 -14.64 -7.38
CA LEU A 23 -19.53 -13.37 -8.04
C LEU A 23 -20.62 -13.59 -9.09
N PHE A 24 -20.34 -14.41 -10.10
CA PHE A 24 -21.29 -14.79 -11.14
C PHE A 24 -21.07 -16.25 -11.55
N GLY A 25 -22.16 -16.99 -11.66
CA GLY A 25 -22.14 -18.41 -12.06
C GLY A 25 -21.77 -18.61 -13.53
N SER A 26 -21.96 -17.59 -14.37
CA SER A 26 -21.58 -17.61 -15.78
C SER A 26 -21.37 -16.21 -16.36
N ASP A 27 -20.72 -16.16 -17.55
CA ASP A 27 -20.54 -14.92 -18.29
C ASP A 27 -21.89 -14.33 -18.78
N GLU A 28 -22.90 -15.16 -19.03
CA GLU A 28 -24.24 -14.72 -19.43
C GLU A 28 -24.96 -14.01 -18.26
N GLU A 29 -24.77 -14.49 -17.03
CA GLU A 29 -25.30 -13.84 -15.84
C GLU A 29 -24.64 -12.47 -15.63
N PHE A 30 -23.33 -12.39 -15.79
CA PHE A 30 -22.58 -11.12 -15.76
C PHE A 30 -23.12 -10.13 -16.81
N GLU A 31 -23.24 -10.55 -18.07
CA GLU A 31 -23.72 -9.69 -19.17
C GLU A 31 -25.15 -9.19 -18.95
N LYS A 32 -26.02 -10.04 -18.39
CA LYS A 32 -27.40 -9.66 -18.05
C LYS A 32 -27.41 -8.62 -16.92
N THR A 33 -26.62 -8.85 -15.86
CA THR A 33 -26.55 -7.95 -14.71
C THR A 33 -25.97 -6.59 -15.13
N GLU A 34 -24.96 -6.58 -16.00
CA GLU A 34 -24.38 -5.35 -16.58
C GLU A 34 -25.43 -4.50 -17.28
N GLN A 35 -26.27 -5.13 -18.14
CA GLN A 35 -27.33 -4.43 -18.86
C GLN A 35 -28.44 -3.91 -17.94
N GLU A 36 -28.76 -4.63 -16.86
CA GLU A 36 -29.75 -4.20 -15.85
C GLU A 36 -29.20 -3.03 -15.03
N LEU A 37 -27.92 -3.08 -14.66
CA LEU A 37 -27.27 -2.01 -13.92
C LEU A 37 -27.20 -0.70 -14.73
N ALA A 38 -26.86 -0.79 -16.02
CA ALA A 38 -26.84 0.38 -16.90
C ALA A 38 -28.17 1.14 -16.90
N LYS A 39 -29.30 0.42 -16.90
CA LYS A 39 -30.64 1.03 -16.80
C LYS A 39 -30.89 1.66 -15.43
N LYS A 40 -30.41 1.05 -14.33
CA LYS A 40 -30.54 1.60 -12.98
C LYS A 40 -29.73 2.88 -12.83
N ILE A 41 -28.51 2.93 -13.37
CA ILE A 41 -27.66 4.14 -13.36
C ILE A 41 -28.36 5.29 -14.11
N GLU A 42 -28.93 5.02 -15.27
CA GLU A 42 -29.65 6.04 -16.02
C GLU A 42 -30.90 6.54 -15.28
N ALA A 43 -31.66 5.63 -14.66
CA ALA A 43 -32.80 6.01 -13.83
C ALA A 43 -32.39 6.83 -12.57
N PHE A 44 -31.19 6.59 -12.03
CA PHE A 44 -30.68 7.30 -10.85
C PHE A 44 -30.47 8.80 -11.12
N ARG A 45 -30.11 9.20 -12.34
CA ARG A 45 -29.97 10.61 -12.74
C ARG A 45 -31.22 11.44 -12.47
N ALA A 46 -32.40 10.81 -12.57
CA ALA A 46 -33.69 11.51 -12.33
C ALA A 46 -33.91 11.90 -10.85
N LYS A 47 -33.06 11.41 -9.94
CA LYS A 47 -33.11 11.79 -8.51
C LYS A 47 -32.39 13.11 -8.20
N GLN A 48 -31.67 13.69 -9.16
CA GLN A 48 -31.02 14.99 -8.99
C GLN A 48 -32.07 16.06 -8.60
N GLY A 49 -31.75 16.85 -7.59
CA GLY A 49 -32.58 17.93 -7.08
C GLY A 49 -33.59 17.51 -6.00
N THR A 50 -33.68 16.20 -5.67
CA THR A 50 -34.70 15.70 -4.73
C THR A 50 -34.27 15.62 -3.27
N MET A 51 -32.97 15.64 -2.99
CA MET A 51 -32.42 15.33 -1.64
C MET A 51 -32.89 16.27 -0.53
N LYS A 52 -33.31 17.49 -0.89
CA LYS A 52 -33.82 18.54 0.05
C LYS A 52 -35.31 18.43 0.33
N GLU A 53 -36.05 17.61 -0.42
CA GLU A 53 -37.52 17.57 -0.35
C GLU A 53 -38.01 16.92 0.95
N SER A 54 -37.34 15.84 1.40
CA SER A 54 -37.68 15.15 2.66
C SER A 54 -36.56 14.23 3.11
N ALA A 55 -36.68 13.74 4.34
CA ALA A 55 -35.77 12.73 4.91
C ALA A 55 -35.76 11.42 4.10
N GLU A 56 -36.94 11.00 3.63
CA GLU A 56 -37.11 9.81 2.78
C GLU A 56 -36.43 9.99 1.43
N ALA A 57 -36.53 11.20 0.83
CA ALA A 57 -35.90 11.49 -0.46
C ALA A 57 -34.35 11.48 -0.34
N LEU A 58 -33.80 12.06 0.74
CA LEU A 58 -32.37 12.00 1.02
C LEU A 58 -31.90 10.53 1.18
N TYR A 59 -32.61 9.74 2.00
CA TYR A 59 -32.32 8.34 2.18
C TYR A 59 -32.40 7.55 0.87
N ASP A 60 -33.44 7.81 0.05
CA ASP A 60 -33.68 7.10 -1.22
C ASP A 60 -32.56 7.34 -2.24
N VAL A 61 -31.94 8.54 -2.23
CA VAL A 61 -30.77 8.84 -3.05
C VAL A 61 -29.54 8.10 -2.51
N LEU A 62 -29.23 8.18 -1.23
CA LEU A 62 -28.04 7.57 -0.63
C LEU A 62 -28.09 6.04 -0.72
N SER A 63 -29.21 5.43 -0.34
CA SER A 63 -29.38 3.97 -0.45
C SER A 63 -29.42 3.47 -1.89
N GLY A 64 -30.00 4.26 -2.79
CA GLY A 64 -30.01 3.93 -4.21
C GLY A 64 -28.61 3.97 -4.85
N LEU A 65 -27.75 4.87 -4.38
CA LEU A 65 -26.33 4.91 -4.78
C LEU A 65 -25.56 3.69 -4.23
N ASP A 66 -25.80 3.32 -2.96
CA ASP A 66 -25.22 2.12 -2.37
C ASP A 66 -25.61 0.86 -3.15
N ASP A 67 -26.89 0.68 -3.47
CA ASP A 67 -27.40 -0.46 -4.23
C ASP A 67 -26.76 -0.58 -5.63
N ILE A 68 -26.59 0.54 -6.33
CA ILE A 68 -25.92 0.60 -7.63
C ILE A 68 -24.44 0.27 -7.49
N SER A 69 -23.76 0.89 -6.51
CA SER A 69 -22.32 0.71 -6.29
C SER A 69 -21.97 -0.71 -5.86
N ARG A 70 -22.82 -1.35 -5.07
CA ARG A 70 -22.69 -2.74 -4.64
C ARG A 70 -22.71 -3.71 -5.81
N VAL A 71 -23.69 -3.56 -6.71
CA VAL A 71 -23.77 -4.39 -7.94
C VAL A 71 -22.61 -4.09 -8.87
N PHE A 72 -22.28 -2.81 -9.07
CA PHE A 72 -21.15 -2.38 -9.90
C PHE A 72 -19.82 -2.98 -9.38
N SER A 73 -19.59 -2.97 -8.08
CA SER A 73 -18.39 -3.57 -7.48
C SER A 73 -18.26 -5.05 -7.83
N SER A 74 -19.33 -5.82 -7.76
CA SER A 74 -19.31 -7.26 -8.11
C SER A 74 -19.00 -7.48 -9.60
N LEU A 75 -19.58 -6.67 -10.50
CA LEU A 75 -19.29 -6.72 -11.93
C LEU A 75 -17.83 -6.32 -12.21
N TYR A 76 -17.34 -5.26 -11.57
CA TYR A 76 -15.99 -4.77 -11.79
C TYR A 76 -14.93 -5.78 -11.32
N VAL A 77 -15.15 -6.38 -10.15
CA VAL A 77 -14.26 -7.43 -9.60
C VAL A 77 -14.24 -8.64 -10.51
N TYR A 78 -15.41 -9.16 -10.96
CA TYR A 78 -15.48 -10.30 -11.86
C TYR A 78 -14.74 -10.06 -13.17
N ALA A 79 -15.05 -8.96 -13.85
CA ALA A 79 -14.45 -8.62 -15.13
C ALA A 79 -12.92 -8.50 -15.01
N SER A 80 -12.45 -7.81 -13.97
CA SER A 80 -11.03 -7.62 -13.71
C SER A 80 -10.32 -8.93 -13.39
N GLN A 81 -10.88 -9.78 -12.53
CA GLN A 81 -10.25 -11.06 -12.16
C GLN A 81 -10.23 -12.04 -13.32
N LYS A 82 -11.29 -12.08 -14.16
CA LYS A 82 -11.28 -12.83 -15.42
C LYS A 82 -10.18 -12.35 -16.37
N TYR A 83 -9.94 -11.05 -16.44
CA TYR A 83 -8.87 -10.48 -17.24
C TYR A 83 -7.49 -10.74 -16.63
N HIS A 84 -7.32 -10.60 -15.31
CA HIS A 84 -6.04 -10.79 -14.63
C HIS A 84 -5.52 -12.24 -14.65
N GLN A 85 -6.40 -13.23 -14.73
CA GLN A 85 -5.97 -14.63 -14.84
C GLN A 85 -5.38 -14.98 -16.22
N ASP A 86 -5.72 -14.18 -17.26
CA ASP A 86 -5.18 -14.29 -18.63
C ASP A 86 -5.41 -12.97 -19.38
N MET A 87 -4.42 -12.08 -19.34
CA MET A 87 -4.49 -10.76 -19.98
C MET A 87 -4.41 -10.84 -21.53
N GLY A 88 -4.08 -12.01 -22.09
CA GLY A 88 -4.15 -12.28 -23.51
C GLY A 88 -5.57 -12.55 -24.02
N ASN A 89 -6.54 -12.80 -23.13
CA ASN A 89 -7.90 -13.11 -23.48
C ASN A 89 -8.71 -11.85 -23.86
N GLN A 90 -8.98 -11.68 -25.15
CA GLN A 90 -9.67 -10.51 -25.70
C GLN A 90 -11.11 -10.33 -25.19
N LYS A 91 -11.83 -11.44 -24.87
CA LYS A 91 -13.18 -11.37 -24.30
C LYS A 91 -13.15 -10.66 -22.95
N TYR A 92 -12.27 -11.09 -22.06
CA TYR A 92 -12.18 -10.54 -20.71
C TYR A 92 -11.50 -9.16 -20.67
N GLN A 93 -10.61 -8.88 -21.60
CA GLN A 93 -10.15 -7.49 -21.84
C GLN A 93 -11.34 -6.58 -22.21
N GLY A 94 -12.25 -7.07 -23.05
CA GLY A 94 -13.47 -6.35 -23.41
C GLY A 94 -14.39 -6.13 -22.20
N TYR A 95 -14.51 -7.09 -21.29
CA TYR A 95 -15.30 -6.93 -20.05
C TYR A 95 -14.69 -5.87 -19.15
N ALA A 96 -13.39 -5.91 -18.90
CA ALA A 96 -12.70 -4.91 -18.09
C ALA A 96 -12.88 -3.49 -18.65
N GLY A 97 -12.68 -3.30 -19.98
CA GLY A 97 -12.88 -2.01 -20.62
C GLY A 97 -14.34 -1.50 -20.58
N LYS A 98 -15.33 -2.40 -20.59
CA LYS A 98 -16.73 -2.01 -20.37
C LYS A 98 -16.97 -1.51 -18.94
N MET A 99 -16.34 -2.16 -17.95
CA MET A 99 -16.49 -1.74 -16.55
C MET A 99 -15.82 -0.39 -16.30
N ASP A 100 -14.66 -0.12 -16.91
CA ASP A 100 -14.02 1.21 -16.84
C ASP A 100 -14.93 2.30 -17.43
N SER A 101 -15.59 2.00 -18.55
CA SER A 101 -16.54 2.91 -19.15
C SER A 101 -17.79 3.12 -18.27
N MET A 102 -18.29 2.06 -17.65
CA MET A 102 -19.45 2.13 -16.74
C MET A 102 -19.12 2.89 -15.47
N MET A 103 -17.87 2.78 -14.95
CA MET A 103 -17.39 3.59 -13.82
C MET A 103 -17.51 5.08 -14.12
N ALA A 104 -17.08 5.52 -15.31
CA ALA A 104 -17.22 6.92 -15.72
C ALA A 104 -18.67 7.37 -15.81
N VAL A 105 -19.57 6.50 -16.32
CA VAL A 105 -21.01 6.77 -16.40
C VAL A 105 -21.64 6.87 -15.01
N LEU A 106 -21.26 5.98 -14.09
CA LEU A 106 -21.73 5.99 -12.70
C LEU A 106 -21.25 7.26 -11.97
N ALA A 107 -19.98 7.61 -12.12
CA ALA A 107 -19.41 8.83 -11.53
C ALA A 107 -20.14 10.10 -12.00
N ASP A 108 -20.43 10.18 -13.30
CA ASP A 108 -21.22 11.28 -13.87
C ASP A 108 -22.68 11.29 -13.35
N ALA A 109 -23.32 10.10 -13.28
CA ALA A 109 -24.69 9.98 -12.81
C ALA A 109 -24.87 10.32 -11.31
N SER A 110 -23.83 10.13 -10.50
CA SER A 110 -23.83 10.39 -9.06
C SER A 110 -23.19 11.73 -8.69
N SER A 111 -22.68 12.49 -9.64
CA SER A 111 -21.92 13.74 -9.42
C SER A 111 -22.68 14.84 -8.68
N PHE A 112 -24.00 14.77 -8.65
CA PHE A 112 -24.86 15.74 -7.95
C PHE A 112 -24.97 15.46 -6.44
N VAL A 113 -24.62 14.25 -5.97
CA VAL A 113 -24.93 13.81 -4.59
C VAL A 113 -24.17 14.64 -3.57
N GLU A 114 -22.85 14.75 -3.68
CA GLU A 114 -22.04 15.53 -2.74
C GLU A 114 -22.42 17.04 -2.75
N PRO A 115 -22.55 17.72 -3.89
CA PRO A 115 -23.04 19.10 -3.93
C PRO A 115 -24.40 19.30 -3.25
N GLU A 116 -25.36 18.40 -3.47
CA GLU A 116 -26.69 18.54 -2.85
C GLU A 116 -26.67 18.30 -1.34
N ILE A 117 -25.82 17.39 -0.83
CA ILE A 117 -25.59 17.24 0.61
C ILE A 117 -25.06 18.56 1.20
N LEU A 118 -24.13 19.22 0.53
CA LEU A 118 -23.52 20.46 1.01
C LEU A 118 -24.45 21.68 0.96
N GLU A 119 -25.52 21.62 0.16
CA GLU A 119 -26.59 22.63 0.19
C GLU A 119 -27.49 22.49 1.40
N LEU A 120 -27.52 21.34 2.07
CA LEU A 120 -28.20 21.18 3.36
C LEU A 120 -27.39 21.83 4.48
N ASP A 121 -28.04 22.15 5.57
CA ASP A 121 -27.42 22.52 6.84
C ASP A 121 -27.51 21.34 7.83
N GLU A 122 -26.61 21.33 8.83
CA GLU A 122 -26.57 20.28 9.83
C GLU A 122 -27.84 20.18 10.67
N GLU A 123 -28.56 21.28 10.87
CA GLU A 123 -29.82 21.31 11.62
C GLU A 123 -30.91 20.58 10.84
N THR A 124 -31.06 20.86 9.55
CA THR A 124 -31.98 20.14 8.65
C THR A 124 -31.71 18.66 8.61
N VAL A 125 -30.44 18.26 8.47
CA VAL A 125 -30.06 16.83 8.47
C VAL A 125 -30.39 16.17 9.80
N THR A 126 -30.11 16.83 10.93
CA THR A 126 -30.47 16.33 12.27
C THR A 126 -31.99 16.15 12.42
N GLU A 127 -32.80 17.04 11.87
CA GLU A 127 -34.27 16.92 11.87
C GLU A 127 -34.73 15.77 10.97
N PHE A 128 -34.13 15.61 9.80
CA PHE A 128 -34.39 14.47 8.90
C PHE A 128 -34.08 13.13 9.54
N GLU A 129 -32.96 13.00 10.25
CA GLU A 129 -32.59 11.77 10.98
C GLU A 129 -33.56 11.44 12.13
N LYS A 130 -34.13 12.46 12.77
CA LYS A 130 -35.18 12.26 13.79
C LYS A 130 -36.50 11.84 13.16
N ALA A 131 -36.83 12.38 11.98
CA ALA A 131 -38.07 12.08 11.28
C ALA A 131 -38.06 10.71 10.59
N TYR A 132 -36.89 10.26 10.12
CA TYR A 132 -36.74 9.00 9.38
C TYR A 132 -35.54 8.21 9.86
N GLU A 133 -35.74 7.24 10.76
CA GLU A 133 -34.70 6.47 11.43
C GLU A 133 -33.70 5.80 10.47
N PRO A 134 -34.08 5.22 9.31
CA PRO A 134 -33.15 4.59 8.39
C PRO A 134 -32.04 5.52 7.89
N LEU A 135 -32.27 6.85 7.85
CA LEU A 135 -31.28 7.84 7.44
C LEU A 135 -30.07 7.88 8.37
N ARG A 136 -30.21 7.50 9.64
CA ARG A 136 -29.09 7.42 10.60
C ARG A 136 -27.97 6.50 10.16
N LEU A 137 -28.24 5.57 9.26
CA LEU A 137 -27.19 4.78 8.62
C LEU A 137 -26.13 5.67 7.97
N TYR A 138 -26.50 6.83 7.48
CA TYR A 138 -25.63 7.76 6.74
C TYR A 138 -25.09 8.92 7.58
N ASP A 139 -25.39 8.98 8.90
CA ASP A 139 -24.95 10.05 9.83
C ASP A 139 -23.45 10.37 9.69
N ARG A 140 -22.60 9.33 9.67
CA ARG A 140 -21.17 9.53 9.55
C ARG A 140 -20.76 10.13 8.20
N ILE A 141 -21.32 9.63 7.09
CA ILE A 141 -21.04 10.17 5.74
C ILE A 141 -21.46 11.64 5.64
N LEU A 142 -22.66 11.96 6.15
CA LEU A 142 -23.16 13.32 6.16
C LEU A 142 -22.26 14.25 6.98
N LYS A 143 -21.83 13.83 8.17
CA LYS A 143 -20.88 14.57 9.00
C LYS A 143 -19.52 14.75 8.34
N GLU A 144 -19.00 13.75 7.66
CA GLU A 144 -17.74 13.87 6.89
C GLU A 144 -17.84 14.88 5.75
N ASN A 145 -18.98 14.94 5.05
CA ASN A 145 -19.22 15.97 4.04
C ASN A 145 -19.25 17.36 4.65
N PHE A 146 -19.96 17.54 5.77
CA PHE A 146 -19.98 18.85 6.45
C PHE A 146 -18.60 19.27 6.99
N ARG A 147 -17.80 18.34 7.52
CA ARG A 147 -16.43 18.62 7.93
C ARG A 147 -15.59 19.21 6.79
N LYS A 148 -15.75 18.69 5.58
CA LYS A 148 -15.01 19.13 4.38
C LYS A 148 -15.58 20.44 3.78
N LYS A 149 -16.74 20.89 4.21
CA LYS A 149 -17.47 22.01 3.61
C LYS A 149 -16.65 23.30 3.52
N GLU A 150 -15.80 23.60 4.51
CA GLU A 150 -14.93 24.78 4.51
C GLU A 150 -13.85 24.75 3.42
N HIS A 151 -13.52 23.56 2.89
CA HIS A 151 -12.53 23.30 1.84
C HIS A 151 -13.16 23.13 0.46
N ILE A 152 -14.46 23.20 0.35
CA ILE A 152 -15.20 23.11 -0.91
C ILE A 152 -15.58 24.53 -1.35
N LEU A 153 -15.36 24.80 -2.62
CA LEU A 153 -15.57 26.12 -3.21
C LEU A 153 -16.94 26.22 -3.89
N SER A 154 -17.24 27.37 -4.49
CA SER A 154 -18.47 27.50 -5.27
C SER A 154 -18.45 26.56 -6.49
N PRO A 155 -19.63 26.14 -6.99
CA PRO A 155 -19.70 25.24 -8.16
C PRO A 155 -18.91 25.72 -9.37
N GLU A 156 -18.88 27.04 -9.62
CA GLU A 156 -18.12 27.63 -10.72
C GLU A 156 -16.61 27.50 -10.50
N MET A 157 -16.14 27.69 -9.25
CA MET A 157 -14.73 27.50 -8.90
C MET A 157 -14.33 26.04 -8.96
N GLU A 158 -15.16 25.13 -8.47
CA GLU A 158 -14.90 23.67 -8.58
C GLU A 158 -14.81 23.23 -10.04
N ALA A 159 -15.68 23.73 -10.91
CA ALA A 159 -15.62 23.44 -12.35
C ALA A 159 -14.33 23.97 -13.01
N VAL A 160 -13.79 25.11 -12.56
CA VAL A 160 -12.49 25.62 -13.02
C VAL A 160 -11.35 24.77 -12.49
N LEU A 161 -11.36 24.38 -11.21
CA LEU A 161 -10.33 23.54 -10.61
C LEU A 161 -10.31 22.12 -11.21
N ALA A 162 -11.48 21.57 -11.53
CA ALA A 162 -11.57 20.29 -12.23
C ALA A 162 -10.85 20.30 -13.59
N LYS A 163 -11.04 21.39 -14.38
CA LYS A 163 -10.31 21.59 -15.64
C LYS A 163 -8.81 21.83 -15.41
N ALA A 164 -8.44 22.57 -14.36
CA ALA A 164 -7.06 22.79 -13.98
C ALA A 164 -6.36 21.49 -13.56
N GLY A 165 -7.11 20.53 -13.01
CA GLY A 165 -6.62 19.20 -12.61
C GLY A 165 -5.97 18.42 -13.75
N GLU A 166 -6.52 18.49 -14.96
CA GLU A 166 -5.92 17.85 -16.14
C GLU A 166 -4.53 18.43 -16.45
N MET A 167 -4.39 19.75 -16.40
CA MET A 167 -3.11 20.41 -16.58
C MET A 167 -2.16 20.13 -15.41
N ALA A 168 -2.68 20.06 -14.22
CA ALA A 168 -1.94 19.83 -12.98
C ALA A 168 -1.33 18.42 -12.90
N SER A 169 -1.90 17.41 -13.56
CA SER A 169 -1.34 16.06 -13.64
C SER A 169 -0.08 15.96 -14.54
N SER A 170 0.23 17.02 -15.30
CA SER A 170 1.36 17.00 -16.26
C SER A 170 2.72 16.68 -15.65
N PRO A 171 3.12 17.13 -14.44
CA PRO A 171 4.41 16.77 -13.85
C PRO A 171 4.57 15.26 -13.66
N ASP A 172 3.56 14.57 -13.17
CA ASP A 172 3.59 13.11 -13.00
C ASP A 172 3.65 12.41 -14.38
N GLN A 173 2.87 12.86 -15.35
CA GLN A 173 2.88 12.31 -16.71
C GLN A 173 4.25 12.49 -17.39
N ILE A 174 4.89 13.66 -17.24
CA ILE A 174 6.23 13.93 -17.77
C ILE A 174 7.26 13.02 -17.11
N PHE A 175 7.23 12.91 -15.79
CA PHE A 175 8.09 12.01 -15.05
C PHE A 175 7.90 10.55 -15.48
N SER A 176 6.65 10.10 -15.60
CA SER A 176 6.32 8.74 -16.02
C SER A 176 6.79 8.45 -17.44
N ALA A 177 6.55 9.36 -18.39
CA ALA A 177 7.03 9.23 -19.77
C ALA A 177 8.56 9.17 -19.84
N PHE A 178 9.25 10.08 -19.14
CA PHE A 178 10.70 10.07 -19.06
C PHE A 178 11.24 8.75 -18.47
N SER A 179 10.74 8.35 -17.30
CA SER A 179 11.26 7.19 -16.58
C SER A 179 11.00 5.87 -17.32
N ASN A 180 9.82 5.71 -17.93
CA ASN A 180 9.43 4.44 -18.51
C ASN A 180 9.71 4.33 -20.01
N ALA A 181 9.73 5.46 -20.74
CA ALA A 181 9.89 5.45 -22.19
C ALA A 181 11.23 5.99 -22.68
N ASP A 182 11.76 7.06 -22.10
CA ASP A 182 12.93 7.76 -22.67
C ASP A 182 14.25 7.39 -22.00
N LEU A 183 14.24 7.10 -20.69
CA LEU A 183 15.46 6.83 -19.93
C LEU A 183 16.11 5.51 -20.40
N ARG A 184 17.41 5.57 -20.67
CA ARG A 184 18.20 4.41 -21.11
C ARG A 184 19.50 4.36 -20.32
N PHE A 185 19.77 3.21 -19.72
CA PHE A 185 20.96 2.98 -18.94
C PHE A 185 22.04 2.25 -19.76
N GLN A 186 23.30 2.50 -19.41
CA GLN A 186 24.41 1.70 -19.94
C GLN A 186 24.38 0.29 -19.35
N PRO A 187 24.69 -0.78 -20.13
CA PRO A 187 24.71 -2.13 -19.61
C PRO A 187 25.78 -2.31 -18.51
N VAL A 188 25.50 -3.21 -17.58
CA VAL A 188 26.40 -3.61 -16.48
C VAL A 188 27.14 -4.87 -16.86
N THR A 189 28.41 -4.99 -16.47
CA THR A 189 29.20 -6.20 -16.61
C THR A 189 28.91 -7.11 -15.43
N ASP A 190 28.26 -8.27 -15.67
CA ASP A 190 27.89 -9.22 -14.61
C ASP A 190 29.12 -9.99 -14.06
N GLU A 191 28.85 -10.97 -13.18
CA GLU A 191 29.89 -11.82 -12.57
C GLU A 191 30.62 -12.70 -13.59
N GLU A 192 29.96 -13.00 -14.73
CA GLU A 192 30.46 -13.85 -15.80
C GLU A 192 31.07 -13.04 -16.96
N GLU A 193 31.34 -11.74 -16.75
CA GLU A 193 31.87 -10.79 -17.74
C GLU A 193 30.92 -10.52 -18.93
N ASN A 194 29.61 -10.83 -18.82
CA ASN A 194 28.63 -10.50 -19.84
C ASN A 194 28.12 -9.08 -19.68
N GLN A 195 27.76 -8.43 -20.80
CA GLN A 195 27.06 -7.14 -20.79
C GLN A 195 25.55 -7.38 -20.64
N VAL A 196 24.99 -7.04 -19.47
CA VAL A 196 23.58 -7.24 -19.14
C VAL A 196 22.85 -5.91 -19.08
N PRO A 197 21.64 -5.78 -19.67
CA PRO A 197 20.88 -4.54 -19.65
C PRO A 197 20.54 -4.08 -18.22
N LEU A 198 20.83 -2.81 -17.92
CA LEU A 198 20.39 -2.14 -16.71
C LEU A 198 19.04 -1.47 -16.95
N SER A 199 18.11 -1.64 -16.02
CA SER A 199 16.78 -1.03 -16.03
C SER A 199 16.30 -0.78 -14.60
N HIS A 200 15.16 -0.13 -14.41
CA HIS A 200 14.52 -0.02 -13.08
C HIS A 200 14.26 -1.38 -12.44
N GLY A 201 13.79 -2.34 -13.24
CA GLY A 201 13.48 -3.69 -12.76
C GLY A 201 14.70 -4.52 -12.39
N THR A 202 15.85 -4.32 -13.08
CA THR A 202 17.07 -5.10 -12.83
C THR A 202 18.03 -4.43 -11.84
N PHE A 203 17.85 -3.14 -11.54
CA PHE A 203 18.77 -2.37 -10.70
C PHE A 203 18.99 -2.97 -9.32
N VAL A 204 17.90 -3.26 -8.60
CA VAL A 204 18.00 -3.86 -7.25
C VAL A 204 18.64 -5.25 -7.32
N GLY A 205 18.35 -6.05 -8.35
CA GLY A 205 18.99 -7.35 -8.57
C GLY A 205 20.52 -7.23 -8.69
N PHE A 206 21.02 -6.23 -9.42
CA PHE A 206 22.47 -5.96 -9.46
C PHE A 206 23.03 -5.52 -8.11
N LEU A 207 22.28 -4.74 -7.32
CA LEU A 207 22.70 -4.34 -5.97
C LEU A 207 22.67 -5.51 -4.95
N GLN A 208 22.02 -6.62 -5.28
CA GLN A 208 22.03 -7.85 -4.51
C GLN A 208 23.18 -8.81 -4.89
N SER A 209 23.89 -8.53 -6.00
CA SER A 209 25.04 -9.33 -6.43
C SER A 209 26.08 -9.48 -5.32
N LYS A 210 26.67 -10.66 -5.19
CA LYS A 210 27.78 -10.90 -4.26
C LYS A 210 29.09 -10.26 -4.70
N ASP A 211 29.24 -10.01 -6.02
CA ASP A 211 30.37 -9.26 -6.57
C ASP A 211 30.19 -7.76 -6.35
N ARG A 212 31.02 -7.18 -5.48
CA ARG A 212 30.98 -5.76 -5.13
C ARG A 212 31.25 -4.85 -6.35
N ARG A 213 32.03 -5.32 -7.33
CA ARG A 213 32.28 -4.60 -8.58
C ARG A 213 30.98 -4.40 -9.35
N VAL A 214 30.16 -5.44 -9.46
CA VAL A 214 28.87 -5.40 -10.15
C VAL A 214 27.93 -4.40 -9.46
N ARG A 215 27.82 -4.47 -8.13
CA ARG A 215 26.99 -3.53 -7.35
C ARG A 215 27.40 -2.08 -7.58
N LYS A 216 28.70 -1.80 -7.48
CA LYS A 216 29.26 -0.47 -7.68
C LYS A 216 29.03 0.05 -9.12
N GLU A 217 29.32 -0.78 -10.11
CA GLU A 217 29.15 -0.43 -11.52
C GLU A 217 27.67 -0.10 -11.84
N ALA A 218 26.74 -0.95 -11.36
CA ALA A 218 25.32 -0.74 -11.55
C ALA A 218 24.86 0.58 -10.90
N PHE A 219 25.27 0.84 -9.67
CA PHE A 219 24.95 2.05 -8.93
C PHE A 219 25.45 3.32 -9.65
N GLU A 220 26.73 3.34 -10.04
CA GLU A 220 27.32 4.48 -10.72
C GLU A 220 26.66 4.73 -12.09
N LYS A 221 26.44 3.69 -12.89
CA LYS A 221 25.81 3.81 -14.21
C LYS A 221 24.35 4.23 -14.11
N TYR A 222 23.63 3.74 -13.10
CA TYR A 222 22.22 4.10 -12.86
C TYR A 222 22.08 5.59 -12.58
N TYR A 223 22.80 6.12 -11.60
CA TYR A 223 22.70 7.54 -11.24
C TYR A 223 23.37 8.48 -12.25
N ALA A 224 24.34 8.00 -13.03
CA ALA A 224 24.94 8.81 -14.10
C ALA A 224 23.91 9.23 -15.15
N GLU A 225 22.87 8.44 -15.41
CA GLU A 225 21.80 8.83 -16.33
C GLU A 225 20.91 9.91 -15.70
N TYR A 226 20.57 9.80 -14.42
CA TYR A 226 19.80 10.83 -13.69
C TYR A 226 20.54 12.16 -13.60
N GLU A 227 21.86 12.14 -13.40
CA GLU A 227 22.70 13.36 -13.38
C GLU A 227 22.58 14.16 -14.69
N LYS A 228 22.51 13.50 -15.85
CA LYS A 228 22.33 14.17 -17.16
C LYS A 228 21.02 14.94 -17.26
N HIS A 229 20.00 14.53 -16.51
CA HIS A 229 18.63 15.05 -16.59
C HIS A 229 18.18 15.79 -15.33
N LYS A 230 19.05 15.98 -14.34
CA LYS A 230 18.70 16.51 -13.01
C LYS A 230 17.96 17.85 -13.03
N ASN A 231 18.33 18.74 -13.95
CA ASN A 231 17.68 20.07 -14.02
C ASN A 231 16.25 19.97 -14.55
N MET A 232 15.99 19.12 -15.52
CA MET A 232 14.63 18.86 -16.03
C MET A 232 13.79 18.20 -14.94
N LEU A 233 14.32 17.18 -14.27
CA LEU A 233 13.66 16.48 -13.17
C LEU A 233 13.36 17.42 -11.99
N ALA A 234 14.29 18.30 -11.63
CA ALA A 234 14.06 19.31 -10.59
C ALA A 234 12.96 20.30 -10.98
N ALA A 235 12.90 20.72 -12.24
CA ALA A 235 11.83 21.59 -12.72
C ALA A 235 10.47 20.88 -12.69
N THR A 236 10.41 19.61 -13.11
CA THR A 236 9.21 18.78 -13.10
C THR A 236 8.72 18.53 -11.67
N PHE A 237 9.64 18.13 -10.79
CA PHE A 237 9.32 17.93 -9.37
C PHE A 237 8.88 19.23 -8.68
N GLY A 238 9.59 20.34 -8.96
CA GLY A 238 9.19 21.66 -8.46
C GLY A 238 7.80 22.11 -8.94
N ALA A 239 7.39 21.73 -10.14
CA ALA A 239 6.04 21.97 -10.64
C ALA A 239 5.00 21.15 -9.84
N ASN A 240 5.31 19.89 -9.51
CA ASN A 240 4.45 19.04 -8.66
C ASN A 240 4.28 19.62 -7.25
N LEU A 241 5.36 20.09 -6.62
CA LEU A 241 5.30 20.76 -5.31
C LEU A 241 4.42 22.02 -5.34
N LYS A 242 4.56 22.84 -6.39
CA LYS A 242 3.73 24.05 -6.59
C LYS A 242 2.26 23.72 -6.82
N GLN A 243 1.98 22.65 -7.55
CA GLN A 243 0.61 22.14 -7.73
C GLN A 243 -0.02 21.76 -6.39
N ALA A 244 0.67 20.96 -5.57
CA ALA A 244 0.16 20.56 -4.25
C ALA A 244 -0.10 21.78 -3.35
N ALA A 245 0.83 22.74 -3.33
CA ALA A 245 0.67 23.98 -2.59
C ALA A 245 -0.51 24.83 -3.10
N PHE A 246 -0.68 24.93 -4.42
CA PHE A 246 -1.80 25.67 -5.04
C PHE A 246 -3.16 25.10 -4.64
N PHE A 247 -3.35 23.79 -4.75
CA PHE A 247 -4.62 23.16 -4.39
C PHE A 247 -4.91 23.25 -2.88
N ALA A 248 -3.89 23.14 -2.03
CA ALA A 248 -4.03 23.35 -0.60
C ALA A 248 -4.46 24.78 -0.27
N ASP A 249 -3.79 25.78 -0.83
CA ASP A 249 -4.07 27.20 -0.58
C ASP A 249 -5.47 27.60 -1.06
N VAL A 250 -5.84 27.27 -2.29
CA VAL A 250 -7.17 27.58 -2.87
C VAL A 250 -8.28 26.95 -2.05
N ARG A 251 -8.07 25.74 -1.50
CA ARG A 251 -9.01 25.04 -0.62
C ARG A 251 -8.87 25.40 0.87
N LYS A 252 -8.07 26.41 1.19
CA LYS A 252 -7.87 26.95 2.55
C LYS A 252 -7.27 25.96 3.55
N TYR A 253 -6.48 25.01 3.10
CA TYR A 253 -5.69 24.21 3.99
C TYR A 253 -4.42 24.95 4.43
N PRO A 254 -3.94 24.74 5.67
CA PRO A 254 -2.74 25.42 6.18
C PRO A 254 -1.45 24.97 5.48
N SER A 255 -1.45 23.81 4.84
CA SER A 255 -0.31 23.26 4.10
C SER A 255 -0.75 22.13 3.16
N ALA A 256 0.10 21.79 2.19
CA ALA A 256 -0.09 20.61 1.33
C ALA A 256 -0.15 19.31 2.14
N LEU A 257 0.63 19.21 3.23
CA LEU A 257 0.57 18.07 4.16
C LEU A 257 -0.83 17.95 4.78
N ALA A 258 -1.37 19.05 5.35
CA ALA A 258 -2.69 19.02 5.95
C ALA A 258 -3.78 18.64 4.94
N ALA A 259 -3.69 19.17 3.71
CA ALA A 259 -4.63 18.82 2.63
C ALA A 259 -4.56 17.33 2.26
N SER A 260 -3.36 16.75 2.18
CA SER A 260 -3.19 15.32 1.85
C SER A 260 -3.76 14.41 2.94
N LEU A 261 -3.60 14.75 4.22
CA LEU A 261 -4.04 13.93 5.34
C LEU A 261 -5.55 14.04 5.62
N ASP A 262 -6.17 15.13 5.18
CA ASP A 262 -7.59 15.42 5.46
C ASP A 262 -8.54 14.38 4.86
N GLY A 263 -8.22 13.82 3.69
CA GLY A 263 -9.04 12.77 3.06
C GLY A 263 -9.30 11.56 3.95
N GLY A 264 -8.33 11.21 4.81
CA GLY A 264 -8.42 10.15 5.80
C GLY A 264 -8.79 10.61 7.21
N ASN A 265 -9.00 11.91 7.40
CA ASN A 265 -9.13 12.55 8.71
C ASN A 265 -7.96 12.20 9.65
N ILE A 266 -6.73 12.24 9.11
CA ILE A 266 -5.51 11.94 9.84
C ILE A 266 -4.91 13.26 10.36
N PRO A 267 -4.74 13.42 11.68
CA PRO A 267 -4.07 14.59 12.24
C PRO A 267 -2.62 14.70 11.77
N VAL A 268 -2.15 15.90 11.43
CA VAL A 268 -0.73 16.16 11.08
C VAL A 268 0.21 15.67 12.18
N LEU A 269 -0.23 15.68 13.42
CA LEU A 269 0.48 15.15 14.58
C LEU A 269 0.97 13.69 14.39
N VAL A 270 0.21 12.87 13.66
CA VAL A 270 0.62 11.47 13.35
C VAL A 270 1.92 11.45 12.55
N TYR A 271 2.02 12.33 11.56
CA TYR A 271 3.21 12.47 10.74
C TYR A 271 4.42 12.96 11.57
N ASP A 272 4.20 13.97 12.40
CA ASP A 272 5.24 14.54 13.25
C ASP A 272 5.75 13.52 14.30
N LYS A 273 4.83 12.73 14.88
CA LYS A 273 5.18 11.70 15.87
C LYS A 273 5.92 10.52 15.25
N LEU A 274 5.63 10.19 13.99
CA LEU A 274 6.43 9.21 13.25
C LEU A 274 7.90 9.68 13.14
N LEU A 275 8.12 10.93 12.67
CA LEU A 275 9.47 11.47 12.54
C LEU A 275 10.20 11.53 13.89
N GLU A 276 9.53 12.01 14.95
CA GLU A 276 10.07 12.09 16.31
C GLU A 276 10.54 10.71 16.80
N ALA A 277 9.70 9.68 16.68
CA ALA A 277 10.02 8.33 17.13
C ALA A 277 11.21 7.73 16.36
N ILE A 278 11.25 7.91 15.04
CA ILE A 278 12.37 7.43 14.22
C ILE A 278 13.67 8.10 14.64
N HIS A 279 13.69 9.43 14.80
CA HIS A 279 14.89 10.14 15.24
C HIS A 279 15.36 9.69 16.63
N ALA A 280 14.45 9.45 17.56
CA ALA A 280 14.77 8.93 18.90
C ALA A 280 15.45 7.54 18.85
N LYS A 281 15.11 6.72 17.85
CA LYS A 281 15.58 5.32 17.71
C LYS A 281 16.65 5.13 16.61
N MET A 282 17.13 6.18 15.97
CA MET A 282 18.21 6.09 14.97
C MET A 282 19.46 5.31 15.43
N PRO A 283 19.89 5.36 16.69
CA PRO A 283 21.02 4.55 17.14
C PRO A 283 20.87 3.05 16.85
N ALA A 284 19.65 2.51 16.83
CA ALA A 284 19.41 1.12 16.44
C ALA A 284 19.74 0.86 14.97
N MET A 285 19.38 1.80 14.08
CA MET A 285 19.72 1.72 12.66
C MET A 285 21.24 1.84 12.45
N TYR A 286 21.91 2.75 13.17
CA TYR A 286 23.37 2.87 13.09
C TYR A 286 24.08 1.58 13.51
N ARG A 287 23.58 0.92 14.57
CA ARG A 287 24.08 -0.39 15.00
C ARG A 287 23.89 -1.46 13.93
N TYR A 288 22.74 -1.47 13.26
CA TYR A 288 22.49 -2.39 12.12
C TYR A 288 23.43 -2.10 10.94
N VAL A 289 23.67 -0.83 10.60
CA VAL A 289 24.62 -0.43 9.55
C VAL A 289 26.05 -0.86 9.88
N ALA A 290 26.49 -0.66 11.12
CA ALA A 290 27.79 -1.13 11.59
C ALA A 290 27.91 -2.66 11.54
N LEU A 291 26.84 -3.39 11.89
CA LEU A 291 26.78 -4.84 11.77
C LEU A 291 26.88 -5.30 10.30
N ARG A 292 26.17 -4.64 9.37
CA ARG A 292 26.28 -4.92 7.93
C ARG A 292 27.72 -4.76 7.46
N LYS A 293 28.38 -3.65 7.80
CA LYS A 293 29.80 -3.41 7.46
C LYS A 293 30.69 -4.55 7.94
N LYS A 294 30.52 -4.98 9.19
CA LYS A 294 31.28 -6.09 9.79
C LYS A 294 31.01 -7.42 9.05
N LEU A 295 29.74 -7.77 8.82
CA LEU A 295 29.38 -9.07 8.23
C LEU A 295 29.76 -9.16 6.75
N LEU A 296 29.75 -8.06 6.02
CA LEU A 296 30.24 -8.00 4.64
C LEU A 296 31.77 -7.99 4.56
N GLY A 297 32.48 -7.78 5.69
CA GLY A 297 33.94 -7.78 5.72
C GLY A 297 34.58 -6.64 4.93
N VAL A 298 33.92 -5.46 4.89
CA VAL A 298 34.39 -4.30 4.11
C VAL A 298 34.93 -3.21 5.03
N ASP A 299 36.01 -2.55 4.61
CA ASP A 299 36.59 -1.43 5.35
C ASP A 299 35.67 -0.20 5.33
N GLU A 300 34.98 0.03 4.21
CA GLU A 300 34.00 1.10 4.00
C GLU A 300 32.72 0.49 3.44
N LEU A 301 31.57 0.81 4.08
CA LEU A 301 30.25 0.41 3.61
C LEU A 301 29.67 1.55 2.78
N HIS A 302 29.25 1.25 1.56
CA HIS A 302 28.73 2.20 0.59
C HIS A 302 27.24 1.99 0.32
N MET A 303 26.57 2.98 -0.28
CA MET A 303 25.14 2.89 -0.61
C MET A 303 24.83 1.73 -1.56
N TYR A 304 25.76 1.33 -2.42
CA TYR A 304 25.60 0.14 -3.27
C TYR A 304 25.72 -1.20 -2.51
N ASP A 305 26.12 -1.20 -1.23
CA ASP A 305 26.19 -2.38 -0.38
C ASP A 305 24.93 -2.61 0.48
N VAL A 306 23.89 -1.75 0.33
CA VAL A 306 22.71 -1.76 1.21
C VAL A 306 21.78 -2.94 0.95
N TYR A 307 21.75 -3.47 -0.28
CA TYR A 307 20.81 -4.51 -0.70
C TYR A 307 21.39 -5.91 -0.75
N VAL A 308 22.72 -6.05 -0.70
CA VAL A 308 23.34 -7.38 -0.71
C VAL A 308 22.99 -8.15 0.56
N SER A 309 22.65 -9.43 0.41
CA SER A 309 22.34 -10.30 1.55
C SER A 309 23.55 -10.46 2.47
N LEU A 310 23.34 -10.37 3.78
CA LEU A 310 24.33 -10.65 4.82
C LEU A 310 24.53 -12.15 5.07
N THR A 311 23.70 -12.98 4.49
CA THR A 311 23.66 -14.41 4.72
C THR A 311 23.97 -15.20 3.45
N LYS A 312 24.32 -16.46 3.61
CA LYS A 312 24.23 -17.41 2.50
C LYS A 312 22.76 -17.60 2.13
N GLU A 313 22.50 -17.92 0.86
CA GLU A 313 21.15 -18.24 0.42
C GLU A 313 20.62 -19.43 1.23
N TYR A 314 19.41 -19.27 1.74
CA TYR A 314 18.68 -20.34 2.39
C TYR A 314 17.72 -20.94 1.35
N GLU A 315 18.16 -22.06 0.78
CA GLU A 315 17.49 -22.67 -0.38
C GLU A 315 16.33 -23.60 -0.01
N GLN A 316 15.66 -23.37 1.12
CA GLN A 316 14.51 -24.21 1.46
C GLN A 316 13.38 -23.99 0.48
N LYS A 317 12.87 -25.08 -0.08
CA LYS A 317 11.70 -25.09 -0.96
C LYS A 317 10.47 -25.55 -0.18
N TYR A 318 9.35 -24.91 -0.47
CA TYR A 318 8.05 -25.20 0.13
C TYR A 318 7.06 -25.56 -0.96
N THR A 319 6.22 -26.58 -0.73
CA THR A 319 5.01 -26.76 -1.53
C THR A 319 3.94 -25.77 -1.05
N TYR A 320 2.92 -25.56 -1.85
CA TYR A 320 1.80 -24.69 -1.46
C TYR A 320 1.10 -25.21 -0.19
N GLU A 321 0.90 -26.53 -0.08
CA GLU A 321 0.32 -27.20 1.08
C GLU A 321 1.16 -27.01 2.35
N GLN A 322 2.48 -27.07 2.21
CA GLN A 322 3.39 -26.78 3.33
C GLN A 322 3.30 -25.32 3.76
N ALA A 323 3.19 -24.40 2.80
CA ALA A 323 2.99 -22.97 3.09
C ALA A 323 1.69 -22.73 3.85
N ILE A 324 0.58 -23.34 3.42
CA ILE A 324 -0.71 -23.28 4.13
C ILE A 324 -0.57 -23.73 5.59
N GLU A 325 0.05 -24.90 5.82
CA GLU A 325 0.22 -25.43 7.16
C GLU A 325 1.11 -24.56 8.06
N ILE A 326 2.14 -23.93 7.49
CA ILE A 326 3.01 -22.99 8.21
C ILE A 326 2.21 -21.73 8.59
N VAL A 327 1.49 -21.15 7.64
CA VAL A 327 0.68 -19.95 7.86
C VAL A 327 -0.39 -20.21 8.93
N LYS A 328 -1.14 -21.30 8.85
CA LYS A 328 -2.15 -21.68 9.85
C LYS A 328 -1.56 -21.82 11.25
N LYS A 329 -0.41 -22.50 11.38
CA LYS A 329 0.27 -22.69 12.68
C LYS A 329 0.79 -21.36 13.24
N ALA A 330 1.31 -20.49 12.39
CA ALA A 330 1.79 -19.20 12.81
C ALA A 330 0.66 -18.28 13.30
N LEU A 331 -0.49 -18.34 12.63
CA LEU A 331 -1.65 -17.49 12.93
C LEU A 331 -2.62 -18.10 13.96
N ALA A 332 -2.37 -19.34 14.44
CA ALA A 332 -3.21 -20.00 15.45
C ALA A 332 -3.33 -19.20 16.78
N VAL A 333 -2.39 -18.31 17.05
CA VAL A 333 -2.43 -17.39 18.19
C VAL A 333 -3.61 -16.42 18.13
N LEU A 334 -4.20 -16.20 16.94
CA LEU A 334 -5.37 -15.36 16.71
C LEU A 334 -6.71 -16.07 16.98
N GLY A 335 -6.67 -17.36 17.35
CA GLY A 335 -7.81 -18.17 17.73
C GLY A 335 -8.30 -19.14 16.66
N ASP A 336 -9.06 -20.13 17.10
CA ASP A 336 -9.53 -21.23 16.24
C ASP A 336 -10.50 -20.75 15.15
N ASP A 337 -11.28 -19.72 15.38
CA ASP A 337 -12.18 -19.10 14.41
C ASP A 337 -11.42 -18.40 13.28
N TYR A 338 -10.28 -17.76 13.59
CA TYR A 338 -9.39 -17.16 12.58
C TYR A 338 -8.79 -18.25 11.69
N VAL A 339 -8.32 -19.35 12.29
CA VAL A 339 -7.77 -20.50 11.55
C VAL A 339 -8.86 -21.19 10.72
N ALA A 340 -10.06 -21.34 11.25
CA ALA A 340 -11.19 -21.92 10.50
C ALA A 340 -11.55 -21.08 9.27
N LEU A 341 -11.41 -19.76 9.35
CA LEU A 341 -11.62 -18.87 8.21
C LEU A 341 -10.50 -18.98 7.17
N LEU A 342 -9.24 -19.16 7.59
CA LEU A 342 -8.15 -19.51 6.68
C LEU A 342 -8.42 -20.83 5.96
N ASP A 343 -8.83 -21.87 6.70
CA ASP A 343 -9.18 -23.18 6.12
C ASP A 343 -10.31 -23.08 5.10
N LYS A 344 -11.33 -22.26 5.41
CA LYS A 344 -12.40 -21.95 4.46
C LYS A 344 -11.83 -21.33 3.18
N GLY A 345 -10.98 -20.31 3.29
CA GLY A 345 -10.39 -19.63 2.14
C GLY A 345 -9.59 -20.58 1.24
N PHE A 346 -8.79 -21.45 1.83
CA PHE A 346 -8.01 -22.42 1.07
C PHE A 346 -8.87 -23.53 0.45
N SER A 347 -9.87 -24.05 1.17
CA SER A 347 -10.75 -25.13 0.70
C SER A 347 -11.75 -24.66 -0.35
N GLU A 348 -12.23 -23.41 -0.29
CA GLU A 348 -13.16 -22.82 -1.23
C GLU A 348 -12.44 -22.14 -2.43
N ARG A 349 -11.13 -22.36 -2.56
CA ARG A 349 -10.32 -21.85 -3.69
C ARG A 349 -10.38 -20.34 -3.87
N TRP A 350 -10.14 -19.59 -2.77
CA TRP A 350 -10.00 -18.14 -2.86
C TRP A 350 -8.71 -17.71 -3.57
N VAL A 351 -7.71 -18.62 -3.63
CA VAL A 351 -6.36 -18.31 -4.13
C VAL A 351 -6.14 -18.87 -5.53
N ASP A 352 -5.71 -18.00 -6.44
CA ASP A 352 -5.13 -18.37 -7.73
C ASP A 352 -3.61 -18.45 -7.57
N VAL A 353 -3.07 -19.68 -7.52
CA VAL A 353 -1.80 -19.98 -6.87
C VAL A 353 -0.60 -19.78 -7.78
N TYR A 354 -0.58 -20.46 -8.94
CA TYR A 354 0.61 -20.56 -9.78
C TYR A 354 0.58 -19.61 -10.97
N GLU A 355 1.78 -19.27 -11.46
CA GLU A 355 1.94 -18.51 -12.69
C GLU A 355 1.45 -19.30 -13.90
N ASN A 356 0.82 -18.61 -14.86
CA ASN A 356 0.49 -19.13 -16.19
C ASN A 356 0.73 -18.07 -17.27
N GLU A 357 0.74 -18.47 -18.52
CA GLU A 357 0.87 -17.56 -19.66
C GLU A 357 -0.25 -16.49 -19.59
N GLY A 358 0.13 -15.22 -19.66
CA GLY A 358 -0.83 -14.09 -19.63
C GLY A 358 -1.35 -13.68 -18.25
N LYS A 359 -1.03 -14.40 -17.16
CA LYS A 359 -1.42 -14.00 -15.80
C LYS A 359 -0.78 -12.68 -15.40
N LYS A 360 -1.55 -11.81 -14.74
CA LYS A 360 -1.05 -10.54 -14.19
C LYS A 360 0.06 -10.82 -13.17
N SER A 361 1.16 -10.07 -13.26
CA SER A 361 2.27 -10.15 -12.32
C SER A 361 1.93 -9.54 -10.97
N GLY A 362 2.68 -9.94 -9.92
CA GLY A 362 2.50 -9.50 -8.56
C GLY A 362 1.52 -10.36 -7.77
N ALA A 363 1.09 -9.86 -6.62
CA ALA A 363 0.06 -10.47 -5.78
C ALA A 363 -0.91 -9.40 -5.28
N TYR A 364 -2.14 -9.80 -4.99
CA TYR A 364 -3.14 -8.96 -4.35
C TYR A 364 -4.28 -9.81 -3.77
N SER A 365 -4.99 -9.24 -2.80
CA SER A 365 -6.29 -9.72 -2.33
C SER A 365 -7.37 -8.71 -2.69
N TRP A 366 -8.46 -9.17 -3.31
CA TRP A 366 -9.56 -8.31 -3.73
C TRP A 366 -10.86 -9.09 -3.90
N GLY A 367 -11.98 -8.51 -3.47
CA GLY A 367 -13.32 -9.06 -3.61
C GLY A 367 -14.38 -7.98 -3.69
N SER A 368 -15.64 -8.36 -3.76
CA SER A 368 -16.77 -7.45 -3.58
C SER A 368 -17.40 -7.66 -2.21
N TYR A 369 -18.30 -6.76 -1.82
CA TYR A 369 -19.04 -6.88 -0.56
C TYR A 369 -19.83 -8.20 -0.46
N ASP A 370 -20.38 -8.67 -1.57
CA ASP A 370 -21.24 -9.85 -1.66
C ASP A 370 -20.49 -11.16 -1.94
N SER A 371 -19.18 -11.08 -2.18
CA SER A 371 -18.34 -12.25 -2.43
C SER A 371 -17.37 -12.51 -1.29
N HIS A 372 -16.77 -13.68 -1.26
CA HIS A 372 -15.53 -13.83 -0.51
C HIS A 372 -14.39 -13.05 -1.18
N PRO A 373 -13.29 -12.73 -0.47
CA PRO A 373 -12.08 -12.19 -1.07
C PRO A 373 -11.42 -13.21 -2.00
N TYR A 374 -10.69 -12.72 -3.00
CA TYR A 374 -9.89 -13.53 -3.90
C TYR A 374 -8.46 -13.08 -3.85
N VAL A 375 -7.54 -14.02 -3.90
CA VAL A 375 -6.09 -13.77 -3.92
C VAL A 375 -5.51 -14.19 -5.27
N LEU A 376 -4.81 -13.29 -5.93
CA LEU A 376 -3.96 -13.63 -7.06
C LEU A 376 -2.51 -13.64 -6.57
N MET A 377 -1.76 -14.69 -6.89
CA MET A 377 -0.33 -14.74 -6.62
C MET A 377 0.40 -15.63 -7.65
N SER A 378 1.72 -15.60 -7.65
CA SER A 378 2.59 -16.49 -8.43
C SER A 378 3.52 -17.23 -7.49
N PHE A 379 3.00 -18.30 -6.88
CA PHE A 379 3.73 -19.10 -5.90
C PHE A 379 4.88 -19.86 -6.57
N ASN A 380 6.12 -19.59 -6.16
CA ASN A 380 7.34 -20.20 -6.72
C ASN A 380 8.11 -21.11 -5.74
N GLY A 381 7.54 -21.34 -4.55
CA GLY A 381 8.06 -22.27 -3.56
C GLY A 381 9.23 -21.77 -2.72
N ASN A 382 9.56 -20.50 -2.75
CA ASN A 382 10.54 -19.89 -1.84
C ASN A 382 9.85 -19.33 -0.58
N ILE A 383 10.65 -18.85 0.36
CA ILE A 383 10.14 -18.26 1.60
C ILE A 383 9.29 -17.01 1.35
N ASP A 384 9.65 -16.19 0.35
CA ASP A 384 8.87 -14.99 0.00
C ASP A 384 7.44 -15.36 -0.41
N SER A 385 7.25 -16.50 -1.11
CA SER A 385 5.91 -16.98 -1.45
C SER A 385 5.08 -17.36 -0.21
N VAL A 386 5.73 -17.85 0.86
CA VAL A 386 5.05 -18.15 2.14
C VAL A 386 4.62 -16.85 2.83
N PHE A 387 5.49 -15.84 2.83
CA PHE A 387 5.16 -14.51 3.37
C PHE A 387 4.07 -13.83 2.54
N THR A 388 4.16 -13.89 1.21
CA THR A 388 3.12 -13.35 0.32
C THR A 388 1.77 -14.01 0.60
N LEU A 389 1.71 -15.34 0.78
CA LEU A 389 0.48 -16.04 1.12
C LEU A 389 -0.12 -15.55 2.46
N ALA A 390 0.72 -15.38 3.48
CA ALA A 390 0.29 -14.88 4.79
C ALA A 390 -0.21 -13.43 4.69
N HIS A 391 0.47 -12.59 3.90
CA HIS A 391 0.14 -11.19 3.63
C HIS A 391 -1.23 -11.07 2.97
N GLU A 392 -1.41 -11.72 1.83
CA GLU A 392 -2.66 -11.63 1.05
C GLU A 392 -3.86 -12.23 1.82
N MET A 393 -3.62 -13.29 2.59
CA MET A 393 -4.64 -13.81 3.51
C MET A 393 -4.97 -12.84 4.64
N GLY A 394 -4.03 -11.99 5.06
CA GLY A 394 -4.28 -10.90 6.00
C GLY A 394 -5.29 -9.89 5.45
N HIS A 395 -5.09 -9.42 4.22
CA HIS A 395 -6.05 -8.58 3.51
C HIS A 395 -7.39 -9.29 3.32
N SER A 396 -7.36 -10.55 2.92
CA SER A 396 -8.58 -11.35 2.72
C SER A 396 -9.41 -11.42 4.00
N LEU A 397 -8.80 -11.72 5.13
CA LEU A 397 -9.53 -11.82 6.39
C LEU A 397 -9.98 -10.44 6.90
N HIS A 398 -9.19 -9.38 6.70
CA HIS A 398 -9.64 -8.00 6.99
C HIS A 398 -10.92 -7.66 6.21
N SER A 399 -10.91 -7.88 4.91
CA SER A 399 -12.10 -7.65 4.06
C SER A 399 -13.27 -8.54 4.46
N TRP A 400 -13.01 -9.82 4.80
CA TRP A 400 -14.04 -10.72 5.28
C TRP A 400 -14.71 -10.21 6.56
N TYR A 401 -13.93 -9.87 7.60
CA TYR A 401 -14.46 -9.36 8.86
C TYR A 401 -15.23 -8.07 8.65
N SER A 402 -14.72 -7.15 7.86
CA SER A 402 -15.37 -5.88 7.58
C SER A 402 -16.72 -6.08 6.85
N ASN A 403 -16.71 -6.82 5.73
CA ASN A 403 -17.90 -7.04 4.92
C ASN A 403 -19.02 -7.80 5.66
N HIS A 404 -18.68 -8.69 6.60
CA HIS A 404 -19.66 -9.45 7.37
C HIS A 404 -20.17 -8.73 8.63
N THR A 405 -19.56 -7.60 8.98
CA THR A 405 -19.92 -6.86 10.20
C THR A 405 -20.52 -5.50 9.87
N GLN A 406 -19.99 -4.82 8.85
CA GLN A 406 -20.43 -3.49 8.47
C GLN A 406 -21.50 -3.53 7.36
N PRO A 407 -22.43 -2.57 7.33
CA PRO A 407 -23.24 -2.35 6.14
C PRO A 407 -22.35 -1.93 4.97
N PHE A 408 -22.80 -2.11 3.73
CA PHE A 408 -22.04 -1.83 2.51
C PHE A 408 -21.36 -0.45 2.55
N THR A 409 -22.08 0.57 2.95
CA THR A 409 -21.60 1.96 3.03
C THR A 409 -20.39 2.16 3.93
N TYR A 410 -20.10 1.25 4.87
CA TYR A 410 -18.97 1.30 5.80
C TYR A 410 -18.03 0.11 5.72
N ALA A 411 -18.24 -0.79 4.80
CA ALA A 411 -17.47 -2.04 4.73
C ALA A 411 -16.03 -1.84 4.21
N GLU A 412 -15.81 -0.87 3.33
CA GLU A 412 -14.48 -0.57 2.81
C GLU A 412 -13.64 0.19 3.85
N TYR A 413 -12.47 -0.34 4.21
CA TYR A 413 -11.57 0.31 5.16
C TYR A 413 -10.62 1.29 4.46
N ARG A 414 -10.19 2.32 5.21
CA ARG A 414 -9.31 3.37 4.68
C ARG A 414 -7.89 2.84 4.45
N LEU A 415 -7.20 3.41 3.44
CA LEU A 415 -5.84 3.03 3.05
C LEU A 415 -4.85 3.05 4.22
N PHE A 416 -4.98 4.00 5.15
CA PHE A 416 -4.10 4.13 6.32
C PHE A 416 -4.00 2.85 7.17
N VAL A 417 -5.05 2.03 7.21
CA VAL A 417 -5.11 0.78 7.97
C VAL A 417 -5.07 -0.48 7.09
N ALA A 418 -5.02 -0.31 5.77
CA ALA A 418 -5.12 -1.43 4.83
C ALA A 418 -4.02 -2.48 5.04
N GLU A 419 -2.77 -2.03 5.28
CA GLU A 419 -1.61 -2.90 5.44
C GLU A 419 -1.42 -3.44 6.88
N VAL A 420 -2.25 -3.03 7.83
CA VAL A 420 -2.08 -3.45 9.23
C VAL A 420 -2.35 -4.95 9.39
N ALA A 421 -3.37 -5.47 8.74
CA ALA A 421 -3.74 -6.88 8.85
C ALA A 421 -2.73 -7.80 8.16
N SER A 422 -2.33 -7.45 6.94
CA SER A 422 -1.33 -8.19 6.15
C SER A 422 0.02 -8.24 6.86
N THR A 423 0.51 -7.09 7.30
CA THR A 423 1.79 -6.98 8.03
C THR A 423 1.73 -7.63 9.41
N CYS A 424 0.57 -7.62 10.10
CA CYS A 424 0.40 -8.35 11.36
C CYS A 424 0.56 -9.86 11.15
N ASN A 425 -0.02 -10.42 10.08
CA ASN A 425 0.18 -11.82 9.72
C ASN A 425 1.65 -12.13 9.42
N GLU A 426 2.35 -11.29 8.67
CA GLU A 426 3.80 -11.46 8.42
C GLU A 426 4.61 -11.40 9.72
N ALA A 427 4.29 -10.45 10.62
CA ALA A 427 4.97 -10.30 11.90
C ALA A 427 4.76 -11.52 12.83
N LEU A 428 3.58 -12.12 12.81
CA LEU A 428 3.30 -13.37 13.53
C LEU A 428 4.03 -14.55 12.88
N LEU A 429 4.04 -14.61 11.55
CA LEU A 429 4.71 -15.66 10.79
C LEU A 429 6.23 -15.67 11.04
N ILE A 430 6.91 -14.53 10.92
CA ILE A 430 8.36 -14.47 11.12
C ILE A 430 8.74 -14.88 12.54
N ARG A 431 7.98 -14.45 13.56
CA ARG A 431 8.24 -14.83 14.96
C ARG A 431 7.97 -16.31 15.21
N TYR A 432 6.94 -16.87 14.55
CA TYR A 432 6.71 -18.32 14.58
C TYR A 432 7.90 -19.08 13.98
N LEU A 433 8.37 -18.66 12.80
CA LEU A 433 9.51 -19.30 12.12
C LEU A 433 10.79 -19.20 12.96
N LEU A 434 11.12 -18.02 13.48
CA LEU A 434 12.29 -17.83 14.36
C LEU A 434 12.25 -18.72 15.61
N LYS A 435 11.08 -18.88 16.22
CA LYS A 435 10.89 -19.77 17.38
C LYS A 435 11.12 -21.24 17.05
N HIS A 436 10.81 -21.67 15.82
CA HIS A 436 10.87 -23.08 15.40
C HIS A 436 12.09 -23.42 14.55
N ALA A 437 12.87 -22.41 14.14
CA ALA A 437 14.13 -22.60 13.41
C ALA A 437 15.10 -23.45 14.23
N LYS A 438 15.63 -24.49 13.61
CA LYS A 438 16.53 -25.47 14.27
C LYS A 438 17.99 -25.14 14.05
N GLU A 439 18.31 -24.70 12.84
CA GLU A 439 19.67 -24.41 12.43
C GLU A 439 20.02 -22.94 12.68
N LYS A 440 21.26 -22.68 13.03
CA LYS A 440 21.77 -21.33 13.28
C LYS A 440 21.68 -20.46 12.02
N GLU A 441 21.99 -21.04 10.88
CA GLU A 441 21.96 -20.40 9.57
C GLU A 441 20.54 -19.96 9.20
N GLU A 442 19.54 -20.81 9.49
CA GLU A 442 18.12 -20.49 9.30
C GLU A 442 17.71 -19.28 10.13
N LYS A 443 18.10 -19.24 11.41
CA LYS A 443 17.81 -18.09 12.29
C LYS A 443 18.46 -16.80 11.79
N ILE A 444 19.73 -16.87 11.38
CA ILE A 444 20.46 -15.72 10.85
C ILE A 444 19.76 -15.20 9.59
N PHE A 445 19.33 -16.10 8.69
CA PHE A 445 18.60 -15.73 7.49
C PHE A 445 17.28 -15.03 7.82
N LEU A 446 16.45 -15.62 8.68
CA LEU A 446 15.15 -15.06 9.08
C LEU A 446 15.28 -13.70 9.78
N LEU A 447 16.27 -13.54 10.67
CA LEU A 447 16.56 -12.27 11.33
C LEU A 447 16.96 -11.21 10.30
N ASN A 448 17.87 -11.53 9.38
CA ASN A 448 18.27 -10.60 8.32
C ASN A 448 17.09 -10.22 7.44
N TYR A 449 16.25 -11.18 7.06
CA TYR A 449 15.05 -10.95 6.27
C TYR A 449 14.13 -9.91 6.94
N PHE A 450 13.85 -10.08 8.23
CA PHE A 450 12.96 -9.18 8.94
C PHE A 450 13.59 -7.79 9.21
N LEU A 451 14.88 -7.73 9.48
CA LEU A 451 15.61 -6.47 9.60
C LEU A 451 15.63 -5.68 8.29
N ASP A 452 15.72 -6.36 7.14
CA ASP A 452 15.62 -5.73 5.83
C ASP A 452 14.20 -5.19 5.56
N GLN A 453 13.14 -5.84 6.05
CA GLN A 453 11.78 -5.32 6.02
C GLN A 453 11.65 -4.01 6.81
N PHE A 454 12.15 -3.97 8.04
CA PHE A 454 12.19 -2.72 8.84
C PHE A 454 12.98 -1.61 8.15
N LYS A 455 14.17 -1.92 7.63
CA LYS A 455 14.98 -0.97 6.89
C LYS A 455 14.22 -0.38 5.70
N GLY A 456 13.57 -1.23 4.91
CA GLY A 456 12.86 -0.84 3.67
C GLY A 456 11.54 -0.12 3.93
N THR A 457 10.76 -0.59 4.91
CA THR A 457 9.38 -0.15 5.12
C THR A 457 9.26 0.93 6.21
N VAL A 458 10.11 0.88 7.24
CA VAL A 458 10.05 1.88 8.32
C VAL A 458 11.08 2.98 8.09
N PHE A 459 12.38 2.66 8.16
CA PHE A 459 13.41 3.70 8.10
C PHE A 459 13.45 4.41 6.74
N ARG A 460 13.47 3.67 5.64
CA ARG A 460 13.56 4.26 4.31
C ARG A 460 12.31 5.07 3.95
N GLN A 461 11.11 4.56 4.25
CA GLN A 461 9.88 5.28 3.93
C GLN A 461 9.71 6.54 4.81
N THR A 462 10.17 6.49 6.06
CA THR A 462 10.18 7.69 6.91
C THR A 462 11.24 8.70 6.45
N MET A 463 12.40 8.24 5.98
CA MET A 463 13.38 9.12 5.33
C MET A 463 12.78 9.85 4.13
N PHE A 464 12.00 9.16 3.30
CA PHE A 464 11.28 9.78 2.18
C PHE A 464 10.20 10.75 2.67
N ALA A 465 9.41 10.36 3.68
CA ALA A 465 8.41 11.22 4.27
C ALA A 465 9.03 12.52 4.85
N GLU A 466 10.15 12.41 5.55
CA GLU A 466 10.87 13.58 6.06
C GLU A 466 11.40 14.47 4.93
N PHE A 467 11.94 13.87 3.87
CA PHE A 467 12.34 14.62 2.69
C PHE A 467 11.13 15.35 2.06
N GLU A 468 9.99 14.68 1.90
CA GLU A 468 8.76 15.32 1.39
C GLU A 468 8.37 16.53 2.23
N LYS A 469 8.30 16.38 3.56
CA LYS A 469 7.95 17.47 4.45
C LYS A 469 8.90 18.65 4.29
N ARG A 470 10.20 18.41 4.43
CA ARG A 470 11.23 19.47 4.36
C ARG A 470 11.29 20.15 2.99
N ILE A 471 11.09 19.41 1.89
CA ILE A 471 11.15 20.00 0.56
C ILE A 471 9.90 20.83 0.22
N HIS A 472 8.72 20.44 0.71
CA HIS A 472 7.50 21.24 0.61
C HIS A 472 7.60 22.52 1.44
N GLU A 473 8.11 22.45 2.66
CA GLU A 473 8.39 23.61 3.51
C GLU A 473 9.38 24.56 2.81
N LYS A 474 10.48 24.04 2.31
CA LYS A 474 11.50 24.83 1.57
C LYS A 474 10.91 25.47 0.30
N MET A 475 10.06 24.76 -0.46
CA MET A 475 9.38 25.33 -1.61
C MET A 475 8.43 26.47 -1.20
N ALA A 476 7.71 26.34 -0.09
CA ALA A 476 6.82 27.39 0.41
C ALA A 476 7.58 28.64 0.86
N GLU A 477 8.76 28.46 1.45
CA GLU A 477 9.62 29.57 1.92
C GLU A 477 10.35 30.29 0.77
N GLU A 478 10.95 29.53 -0.14
CA GLU A 478 11.83 30.07 -1.19
C GLU A 478 11.13 30.31 -2.54
N GLY A 479 9.98 29.70 -2.77
CA GLY A 479 9.19 29.81 -4.02
C GLY A 479 9.81 29.12 -5.24
N THR A 480 11.07 28.66 -5.14
CA THR A 480 11.77 27.95 -6.21
C THR A 480 12.87 27.07 -5.63
N LEU A 481 13.18 25.98 -6.33
CA LEU A 481 14.21 25.02 -5.94
C LEU A 481 15.15 24.77 -7.12
N THR A 482 16.43 24.54 -6.83
CA THR A 482 17.43 24.10 -7.82
C THR A 482 17.69 22.60 -7.67
N ALA A 483 18.17 21.94 -8.72
CA ALA A 483 18.55 20.53 -8.65
C ALA A 483 19.59 20.25 -7.56
N ASP A 484 20.57 21.13 -7.42
CA ASP A 484 21.61 21.01 -6.40
C ASP A 484 21.02 21.19 -4.98
N GLY A 485 20.14 22.19 -4.78
CA GLY A 485 19.51 22.42 -3.46
C GLY A 485 18.57 21.28 -3.02
N ILE A 486 17.87 20.63 -3.96
CA ILE A 486 17.08 19.42 -3.69
C ILE A 486 18.01 18.26 -3.31
N SER A 487 19.08 18.05 -4.08
CA SER A 487 20.05 16.97 -3.89
C SER A 487 20.85 17.13 -2.58
N GLU A 488 21.22 18.34 -2.20
CA GLU A 488 21.88 18.63 -0.92
C GLU A 488 20.97 18.29 0.26
N LEU A 489 19.69 18.68 0.20
CA LEU A 489 18.72 18.34 1.23
C LEU A 489 18.56 16.82 1.33
N TYR A 490 18.38 16.12 0.20
CA TYR A 490 18.23 14.68 0.19
C TYR A 490 19.47 13.97 0.77
N LEU A 491 20.66 14.38 0.35
CA LEU A 491 21.93 13.80 0.85
C LEU A 491 22.10 14.03 2.35
N SER A 492 21.68 15.20 2.88
CA SER A 492 21.78 15.48 4.31
C SER A 492 20.92 14.54 5.13
N ILE A 493 19.68 14.30 4.69
CA ILE A 493 18.75 13.36 5.32
C ILE A 493 19.26 11.92 5.21
N ASN A 494 19.76 11.53 4.03
CA ASN A 494 20.34 10.18 3.83
C ASN A 494 21.50 9.93 4.83
N LYS A 495 22.41 10.87 5.01
CA LYS A 495 23.50 10.77 5.98
C LYS A 495 22.99 10.64 7.42
N GLU A 496 21.93 11.37 7.74
CA GLU A 496 21.32 11.33 9.08
C GLU A 496 20.72 9.95 9.36
N TYR A 497 20.01 9.36 8.41
CA TYR A 497 19.36 8.06 8.59
C TYR A 497 20.31 6.87 8.59
N PHE A 498 21.38 6.89 7.80
CA PHE A 498 22.33 5.78 7.71
C PHE A 498 23.50 5.89 8.74
N GLY A 499 23.75 7.08 9.25
CA GLY A 499 24.76 7.30 10.29
C GLY A 499 26.22 7.23 9.82
N PRO A 500 27.18 7.27 10.77
CA PRO A 500 28.59 7.50 10.47
C PRO A 500 29.32 6.31 9.82
N ASP A 501 28.80 5.09 9.94
CA ASP A 501 29.44 3.89 9.36
C ASP A 501 29.07 3.67 7.90
N MET A 502 28.17 4.49 7.32
CA MET A 502 27.80 4.49 5.92
C MET A 502 28.50 5.61 5.16
N ILE A 503 29.12 5.27 4.05
CA ILE A 503 29.52 6.26 3.06
C ILE A 503 28.30 6.56 2.17
N SER A 504 27.67 7.71 2.40
CA SER A 504 26.64 8.22 1.50
C SER A 504 27.29 8.74 0.24
N ASP A 505 27.41 7.87 -0.75
CA ASP A 505 28.03 8.21 -2.05
C ASP A 505 27.34 9.42 -2.68
N PRO A 506 28.08 10.33 -3.35
CA PRO A 506 27.48 11.54 -3.92
C PRO A 506 26.31 11.27 -4.87
N GLN A 507 26.32 10.13 -5.55
CA GLN A 507 25.26 9.73 -6.48
C GLN A 507 23.91 9.54 -5.80
N ILE A 508 23.89 9.11 -4.50
CA ILE A 508 22.63 8.91 -3.77
C ILE A 508 21.87 10.23 -3.56
N ALA A 509 22.54 11.36 -3.65
CA ALA A 509 21.91 12.68 -3.62
C ALA A 509 20.82 12.85 -4.70
N LEU A 510 20.87 12.06 -5.77
CA LEU A 510 19.90 12.07 -6.86
C LEU A 510 18.78 11.03 -6.67
N GLU A 511 18.69 10.33 -5.55
CA GLU A 511 17.66 9.31 -5.37
C GLU A 511 16.24 9.88 -5.44
N TRP A 512 16.03 11.12 -5.01
CA TRP A 512 14.74 11.81 -5.14
C TRP A 512 14.22 11.84 -6.58
N ALA A 513 15.14 11.91 -7.57
CA ALA A 513 14.81 12.04 -8.99
C ALA A 513 14.22 10.77 -9.62
N ARG A 514 14.28 9.62 -8.92
CA ARG A 514 13.80 8.33 -9.42
C ARG A 514 12.56 7.78 -8.68
N ILE A 515 12.09 8.45 -7.63
CA ILE A 515 11.02 7.93 -6.77
C ILE A 515 9.66 8.42 -7.28
N PRO A 516 8.82 7.55 -7.87
CA PRO A 516 7.52 7.97 -8.40
C PRO A 516 6.56 8.43 -7.30
N HIS A 517 6.68 7.90 -6.09
CA HIS A 517 5.81 8.26 -4.96
C HIS A 517 5.86 9.75 -4.60
N PHE A 518 6.95 10.45 -4.90
CA PHE A 518 7.03 11.89 -4.64
C PHE A 518 6.12 12.74 -5.53
N TYR A 519 5.51 12.13 -6.57
CA TYR A 519 4.46 12.76 -7.38
C TYR A 519 3.05 12.53 -6.81
N THR A 520 2.92 11.72 -5.74
CA THR A 520 1.72 11.58 -4.91
C THR A 520 2.06 12.08 -3.50
N PRO A 521 1.94 13.38 -3.23
CA PRO A 521 2.48 14.00 -2.03
C PRO A 521 1.97 13.38 -0.73
N PHE A 522 2.91 13.11 0.18
CA PHE A 522 2.67 12.61 1.53
C PHE A 522 1.96 11.24 1.58
N TYR A 523 2.26 10.39 0.61
CA TYR A 523 1.71 9.03 0.59
C TYR A 523 2.55 8.05 1.44
N VAL A 524 3.89 8.12 1.36
CA VAL A 524 4.80 7.05 1.81
C VAL A 524 4.88 6.86 3.33
N TYR A 525 4.50 7.85 4.14
CA TYR A 525 4.49 7.71 5.60
C TYR A 525 3.58 6.58 6.08
N GLN A 526 2.53 6.27 5.30
CA GLN A 526 1.55 5.23 5.63
C GLN A 526 2.18 3.83 5.70
N TYR A 527 3.24 3.58 4.93
CA TYR A 527 3.99 2.33 5.03
C TYR A 527 4.61 2.16 6.42
N ALA A 528 5.27 3.19 6.93
CA ALA A 528 5.94 3.15 8.22
C ALA A 528 4.94 3.11 9.39
N THR A 529 3.86 3.89 9.32
CA THR A 529 2.81 3.88 10.36
C THR A 529 2.05 2.57 10.39
N GLY A 530 1.65 2.04 9.23
CA GLY A 530 0.94 0.75 9.12
C GLY A 530 1.79 -0.42 9.64
N PHE A 531 3.07 -0.48 9.22
CA PHE A 531 4.01 -1.49 9.69
C PHE A 531 4.23 -1.39 11.21
N SER A 532 4.46 -0.20 11.75
CA SER A 532 4.66 0.00 13.18
C SER A 532 3.43 -0.39 14.00
N ALA A 533 2.24 -0.03 13.54
CA ALA A 533 0.99 -0.44 14.18
C ALA A 533 0.82 -1.97 14.20
N ALA A 534 1.13 -2.63 13.08
CA ALA A 534 1.07 -4.10 12.98
C ALA A 534 2.07 -4.78 13.93
N ILE A 535 3.30 -4.26 14.04
CA ILE A 535 4.31 -4.78 14.98
C ILE A 535 3.85 -4.59 16.43
N ALA A 536 3.30 -3.43 16.79
CA ALA A 536 2.77 -3.17 18.12
C ALA A 536 1.62 -4.14 18.46
N ILE A 537 0.65 -4.31 17.55
CA ILE A 537 -0.48 -5.25 17.73
C ILE A 537 0.04 -6.69 17.87
N SER A 538 0.86 -7.16 16.93
CA SER A 538 1.39 -8.54 16.95
C SER A 538 2.23 -8.83 18.22
N SER A 539 2.94 -7.83 18.74
CA SER A 539 3.69 -7.94 19.99
C SER A 539 2.78 -8.15 21.19
N LYS A 540 1.68 -7.39 21.29
CA LYS A 540 0.65 -7.56 22.34
C LYS A 540 -0.04 -8.94 22.24
N VAL A 541 -0.34 -9.40 21.04
CA VAL A 541 -0.90 -10.74 20.77
C VAL A 541 0.05 -11.83 21.28
N LEU A 542 1.33 -11.76 20.93
CA LEU A 542 2.33 -12.74 21.36
C LEU A 542 2.67 -12.67 22.86
N ALA A 543 2.53 -11.50 23.47
CA ALA A 543 2.63 -11.34 24.92
C ALA A 543 1.43 -11.92 25.67
N GLY A 544 0.35 -12.30 24.98
CA GLY A 544 -0.88 -12.81 25.58
C GLY A 544 -1.65 -11.75 26.36
N GLU A 545 -1.60 -10.48 25.90
CA GLU A 545 -2.35 -9.40 26.55
C GLU A 545 -3.84 -9.74 26.60
N PRO A 546 -4.50 -9.65 27.78
CA PRO A 546 -5.89 -10.06 27.91
C PRO A 546 -6.82 -9.30 26.97
N GLY A 547 -7.60 -10.04 26.17
CA GLY A 547 -8.61 -9.49 25.26
C GLY A 547 -8.05 -8.85 23.98
N ILE A 548 -6.75 -8.92 23.71
CA ILE A 548 -6.14 -8.28 22.54
C ILE A 548 -6.61 -8.92 21.23
N VAL A 549 -6.80 -10.24 21.20
CA VAL A 549 -7.25 -10.96 20.00
C VAL A 549 -8.66 -10.53 19.62
N GLU A 550 -9.57 -10.41 20.58
CA GLU A 550 -10.93 -9.91 20.39
C GLU A 550 -10.93 -8.45 19.91
N LYS A 551 -10.08 -7.60 20.51
CA LYS A 551 -9.90 -6.20 20.06
C LYS A 551 -9.36 -6.12 18.65
N TYR A 552 -8.40 -6.99 18.29
CA TYR A 552 -7.89 -7.06 16.94
C TYR A 552 -8.97 -7.47 15.92
N LYS A 553 -9.82 -8.45 16.25
CA LYS A 553 -10.96 -8.80 15.40
C LYS A 553 -12.00 -7.67 15.30
N GLN A 554 -12.21 -6.92 16.38
CA GLN A 554 -13.05 -5.70 16.33
C GLN A 554 -12.44 -4.65 15.39
N PHE A 555 -11.13 -4.45 15.44
CA PHE A 555 -10.43 -3.59 14.49
C PHE A 555 -10.65 -4.06 13.04
N LEU A 556 -10.45 -5.35 12.73
CA LEU A 556 -10.68 -5.92 11.40
C LEU A 556 -12.14 -5.78 10.94
N SER A 557 -13.08 -5.74 11.88
CA SER A 557 -14.53 -5.63 11.64
C SER A 557 -15.00 -4.17 11.46
N GLY A 558 -14.12 -3.19 11.62
CA GLY A 558 -14.53 -1.78 11.74
C GLY A 558 -14.79 -1.09 10.40
N GLY A 559 -14.20 -1.55 9.29
CA GLY A 559 -14.30 -0.88 7.99
C GLY A 559 -13.94 0.60 8.07
N CYS A 560 -14.81 1.48 7.54
CA CYS A 560 -14.70 2.92 7.73
C CYS A 560 -15.80 3.51 8.64
N SER A 561 -16.35 2.70 9.56
CA SER A 561 -17.38 3.16 10.50
C SER A 561 -16.86 4.16 11.53
N MET A 562 -15.55 4.30 11.67
CA MET A 562 -14.86 5.33 12.48
C MET A 562 -13.53 5.74 11.81
N ASP A 563 -12.88 6.75 12.35
CA ASP A 563 -11.61 7.22 11.80
C ASP A 563 -10.50 6.18 11.98
N PRO A 564 -9.54 6.08 11.05
CA PRO A 564 -8.47 5.08 11.09
C PRO A 564 -7.66 5.07 12.39
N ILE A 565 -7.41 6.25 12.96
CA ILE A 565 -6.70 6.40 14.23
C ILE A 565 -7.51 5.80 15.39
N ASP A 566 -8.82 6.02 15.40
CA ASP A 566 -9.70 5.50 16.45
C ASP A 566 -9.89 3.97 16.33
N LEU A 567 -9.89 3.44 15.10
CA LEU A 567 -9.84 2.00 14.87
C LEU A 567 -8.60 1.35 15.50
N LEU A 568 -7.42 1.94 15.31
CA LEU A 568 -6.18 1.44 15.92
C LEU A 568 -6.18 1.53 17.44
N LYS A 569 -6.83 2.56 18.01
CA LYS A 569 -6.98 2.71 19.47
C LYS A 569 -7.78 1.57 20.11
N ILE A 570 -8.63 0.86 19.37
CA ILE A 570 -9.30 -0.37 19.85
C ILE A 570 -8.26 -1.39 20.33
N CYS A 571 -7.15 -1.52 19.58
CA CYS A 571 -6.02 -2.39 19.90
C CYS A 571 -5.02 -1.73 20.88
N GLY A 572 -5.34 -0.56 21.45
CA GLY A 572 -4.43 0.20 22.30
C GLY A 572 -3.22 0.78 21.56
N VAL A 573 -3.36 1.04 20.25
CA VAL A 573 -2.33 1.65 19.39
C VAL A 573 -2.79 3.04 19.01
N ASP A 574 -2.18 4.07 19.60
CA ASP A 574 -2.50 5.48 19.36
C ASP A 574 -1.39 6.14 18.55
N MET A 575 -1.57 6.21 17.23
CA MET A 575 -0.57 6.78 16.32
C MET A 575 -0.40 8.30 16.44
N THR A 576 -1.18 8.98 17.27
CA THR A 576 -0.94 10.39 17.63
C THR A 576 0.18 10.54 18.66
N LYS A 577 0.77 9.44 19.09
CA LYS A 577 1.87 9.34 20.06
C LYS A 577 3.07 8.62 19.44
N PRO A 578 4.29 8.84 19.92
CA PRO A 578 5.48 8.17 19.39
C PRO A 578 5.59 6.70 19.82
N GLU A 579 4.98 6.31 20.96
CA GLU A 579 5.17 5.00 21.59
C GLU A 579 4.93 3.81 20.65
N PRO A 580 3.89 3.74 19.81
CA PRO A 580 3.70 2.58 18.93
C PRO A 580 4.83 2.38 17.92
N VAL A 581 5.41 3.48 17.43
CA VAL A 581 6.57 3.43 16.52
C VAL A 581 7.83 3.07 17.30
N GLU A 582 8.02 3.62 18.49
CA GLU A 582 9.16 3.30 19.35
C GLU A 582 9.15 1.83 19.78
N GLU A 583 7.99 1.27 20.16
CA GLU A 583 7.83 -0.16 20.47
C GLU A 583 8.21 -1.04 19.28
N ALA A 584 7.80 -0.68 18.06
CA ALA A 584 8.19 -1.40 16.85
C ALA A 584 9.71 -1.36 16.62
N LEU A 585 10.33 -0.20 16.86
CA LEU A 585 11.77 -0.02 16.70
C LEU A 585 12.58 -0.70 17.83
N ASP A 586 12.00 -0.90 19.00
CA ASP A 586 12.61 -1.72 20.07
C ASP A 586 12.66 -3.20 19.68
N VAL A 587 11.64 -3.69 18.95
CA VAL A 587 11.69 -5.02 18.32
C VAL A 587 12.83 -5.11 17.31
N PHE A 588 12.98 -4.10 16.43
CA PHE A 588 14.10 -4.02 15.50
C PHE A 588 15.45 -4.07 16.23
N ALA A 589 15.61 -3.24 17.26
CA ALA A 589 16.86 -3.20 18.04
C ALA A 589 17.19 -4.54 18.70
N SER A 590 16.18 -5.25 19.22
CA SER A 590 16.36 -6.58 19.82
C SER A 590 16.82 -7.62 18.81
N TYR A 591 16.33 -7.56 17.58
CA TYR A 591 16.75 -8.49 16.52
C TYR A 591 18.14 -8.17 15.95
N VAL A 592 18.53 -6.88 15.92
CA VAL A 592 19.92 -6.52 15.62
C VAL A 592 20.86 -7.13 16.68
N GLU A 593 20.51 -7.03 17.97
CA GLU A 593 21.29 -7.63 19.05
C GLU A 593 21.36 -9.17 18.95
N GLU A 594 20.27 -9.83 18.61
CA GLU A 594 20.23 -11.28 18.44
C GLU A 594 21.11 -11.73 17.25
N LEU A 595 21.04 -10.99 16.12
CA LEU A 595 21.87 -11.26 14.95
C LEU A 595 23.36 -11.05 15.26
N GLU A 596 23.71 -10.01 16.02
CA GLU A 596 25.10 -9.78 16.48
C GLU A 596 25.62 -10.95 17.33
N LYS A 597 24.84 -11.45 18.29
CA LYS A 597 25.20 -12.59 19.14
C LYS A 597 25.43 -13.84 18.32
N LEU A 598 24.48 -14.16 17.43
CA LEU A 598 24.58 -15.34 16.56
C LEU A 598 25.80 -15.28 15.62
N THR A 599 26.13 -14.11 15.10
CA THR A 599 27.24 -13.92 14.15
C THR A 599 28.60 -13.75 14.84
N ALA A 600 28.65 -13.38 16.13
CA ALA A 600 29.90 -13.30 16.90
C ALA A 600 30.45 -14.69 17.31
N GLU A 601 29.59 -15.71 17.40
CA GLU A 601 29.96 -17.10 17.75
C GLU A 601 30.38 -17.93 16.51
N ALA A 602 30.46 -17.31 15.33
CA ALA A 602 30.89 -17.91 14.08
C ALA A 602 32.35 -17.51 13.77
#